data_0633e309626db2179a27b397db3dec2d
#
_entry.id   0633e309626db2179a27b397db3dec2d
#
_cell.length_a   1.000
_cell.length_b   1.000
_cell.length_c   1.000
_cell.angle_alpha   90.00
_cell.angle_beta   90.00
_cell.angle_gamma   90.00
#
_symmetry.space_group_name_H-M   'P 1'
#
loop_
_entity.id
_entity.type
_entity.pdbx_description
1 polymer ?
#
loop_
_entity_poly.entity_id
_entity_poly.type
_entity_poly.pdbx_seq_one_letter_code
_entity_poly.pdbx_strand_id
1 'polypeptide(L)'
;VDDCDYFLSSHIAMMAKSGEIITSPVGFLCTTKYDISFKGRPAHAGIEPNAGRNALAAACHCVTQLLGIPRHGAGMTRVNVGKITAGEGRNVIPVNAKLVMEVRGETGEINQFMASETENIVEGVAKSFSVQYHIEKMGEAVDLFNDKELVDMLDDVCAHTEGVNKVLHEVNFGGSEDATILARRVQAHGGKAAYFVLGSDRTGGHHTSDFDIDENSLDIGVNIYSQMLTRLMK
;
A
#
# COMPACT_ATOMS: atom_id res chain seq x y z
N VAL A 1 6.30 16.17 -10.45
CA VAL A 1 4.83 16.40 -10.36
C VAL A 1 4.46 17.66 -9.59
N ASP A 2 5.45 18.40 -9.05
CA ASP A 2 5.22 19.58 -8.21
C ASP A 2 4.73 20.79 -9.02
N ASP A 3 4.86 20.75 -10.33
CA ASP A 3 4.46 21.72 -11.31
C ASP A 3 3.26 21.25 -12.17
N CYS A 4 2.58 20.18 -11.75
CA CYS A 4 1.41 19.67 -12.45
C CYS A 4 0.14 20.36 -11.94
N ASP A 5 -0.67 20.90 -12.87
CA ASP A 5 -1.99 21.44 -12.56
C ASP A 5 -3.02 20.33 -12.30
N TYR A 6 -2.87 19.19 -12.99
CA TYR A 6 -3.80 18.08 -12.91
C TYR A 6 -3.07 16.74 -12.84
N PHE A 7 -3.63 15.83 -12.05
CA PHE A 7 -3.23 14.43 -12.01
C PHE A 7 -4.47 13.55 -12.20
N LEU A 8 -4.43 12.67 -13.18
CA LEU A 8 -5.47 11.69 -13.44
C LEU A 8 -4.87 10.31 -13.54
N SER A 9 -5.38 9.37 -12.77
CA SER A 9 -4.94 7.98 -12.76
C SER A 9 -6.12 7.03 -12.67
N SER A 10 -5.91 5.77 -13.04
CA SER A 10 -6.94 4.75 -12.97
C SER A 10 -6.38 3.36 -12.68
N HIS A 11 -7.24 2.48 -12.17
CA HIS A 11 -7.03 1.04 -12.11
C HIS A 11 -8.03 0.34 -13.01
N ILE A 12 -7.64 -0.80 -13.58
CA ILE A 12 -8.54 -1.62 -14.40
C ILE A 12 -8.96 -2.89 -13.66
N ALA A 13 -10.15 -3.40 -13.97
CA ALA A 13 -10.68 -4.69 -13.52
C ALA A 13 -10.85 -4.82 -12.00
N MET A 14 -11.08 -3.72 -11.29
CA MET A 14 -11.44 -3.73 -9.88
C MET A 14 -12.88 -3.29 -9.68
N MET A 15 -13.68 -4.06 -8.93
CA MET A 15 -15.01 -3.71 -8.43
C MET A 15 -16.08 -3.36 -9.47
N ALA A 16 -15.74 -3.29 -10.76
CA ALA A 16 -16.63 -2.92 -11.85
C ALA A 16 -16.44 -3.87 -13.04
N LYS A 17 -17.52 -4.11 -13.79
CA LYS A 17 -17.53 -4.96 -14.99
C LYS A 17 -17.20 -4.15 -16.23
N SER A 18 -16.93 -4.85 -17.35
CA SER A 18 -16.76 -4.21 -18.66
C SER A 18 -17.86 -3.20 -18.96
N GLY A 19 -17.46 -1.97 -19.31
CA GLY A 19 -18.37 -0.84 -19.59
C GLY A 19 -18.87 -0.11 -18.35
N GLU A 20 -18.59 -0.53 -17.12
CA GLU A 20 -18.88 0.24 -15.92
C GLU A 20 -17.64 1.07 -15.53
N ILE A 21 -17.83 2.33 -15.15
CA ILE A 21 -16.76 3.23 -14.68
C ILE A 21 -17.08 3.73 -13.28
N ILE A 22 -16.14 3.64 -12.35
CA ILE A 22 -16.25 4.25 -11.03
C ILE A 22 -15.45 5.56 -11.06
N THR A 23 -16.13 6.69 -11.11
CA THR A 23 -15.50 8.02 -11.25
C THR A 23 -15.08 8.63 -9.93
N SER A 24 -15.64 8.15 -8.82
CA SER A 24 -15.29 8.61 -7.47
C SER A 24 -15.13 7.43 -6.50
N PRO A 25 -14.11 6.57 -6.67
CA PRO A 25 -13.80 5.57 -5.66
C PRO A 25 -13.40 6.25 -4.36
N VAL A 26 -13.79 5.65 -3.23
CA VAL A 26 -13.52 6.12 -1.86
C VAL A 26 -12.86 5.02 -1.03
N GLY A 27 -12.39 5.34 0.17
CA GLY A 27 -11.86 4.32 1.08
C GLY A 27 -10.49 3.75 0.66
N PHE A 28 -9.63 4.59 0.09
CA PHE A 28 -8.22 4.23 -0.10
C PHE A 28 -7.54 4.08 1.25
N LEU A 29 -6.86 2.97 1.44
CA LEU A 29 -6.14 2.67 2.68
C LEU A 29 -4.71 3.16 2.60
N CYS A 30 -4.28 3.86 3.63
CA CYS A 30 -2.86 4.14 3.83
C CYS A 30 -2.12 2.85 4.17
N THR A 31 -0.90 2.71 3.67
CA THR A 31 -0.02 1.59 3.98
C THR A 31 1.41 2.05 4.10
N THR A 32 2.18 1.38 4.96
CA THR A 32 3.64 1.47 5.00
C THR A 32 4.21 0.07 5.02
N LYS A 33 5.11 -0.19 4.07
CA LYS A 33 5.79 -1.48 3.90
C LYS A 33 7.21 -1.38 4.44
N TYR A 34 7.62 -2.38 5.21
CA TYR A 34 8.91 -2.40 5.86
C TYR A 34 9.69 -3.68 5.59
N ASP A 35 10.99 -3.50 5.35
CA ASP A 35 12.02 -4.52 5.52
C ASP A 35 12.79 -4.21 6.81
N ILE A 36 12.74 -5.12 7.78
CA ILE A 36 13.38 -4.94 9.09
C ILE A 36 14.46 -5.99 9.25
N SER A 37 15.68 -5.55 9.51
CA SER A 37 16.82 -6.42 9.71
C SER A 37 17.34 -6.33 11.14
N PHE A 38 17.69 -7.48 11.73
CA PHE A 38 18.40 -7.57 13.00
C PHE A 38 19.78 -8.19 12.78
N LYS A 39 20.80 -7.60 13.42
CA LYS A 39 22.16 -8.10 13.41
C LYS A 39 22.67 -8.34 14.83
N GLY A 40 22.92 -9.59 15.13
CA GLY A 40 23.44 -10.06 16.41
C GLY A 40 24.96 -10.27 16.40
N ARG A 41 25.38 -11.18 17.27
CA ARG A 41 26.80 -11.62 17.38
C ARG A 41 26.85 -13.15 17.46
N PRO A 42 27.67 -13.80 16.63
CA PRO A 42 27.79 -15.25 16.64
C PRO A 42 28.50 -15.74 17.91
N ALA A 43 28.18 -16.93 18.31
CA ALA A 43 28.91 -17.69 19.32
C ALA A 43 28.58 -19.20 19.18
N HIS A 44 29.42 -20.08 19.72
CA HIS A 44 29.10 -21.47 19.76
C HIS A 44 28.02 -21.71 20.84
N ALA A 45 26.87 -22.24 20.42
CA ALA A 45 25.69 -22.35 21.29
C ALA A 45 25.90 -23.22 22.55
N GLY A 46 26.83 -24.21 22.53
CA GLY A 46 27.13 -25.09 23.63
C GLY A 46 28.37 -24.71 24.44
N ILE A 47 29.28 -23.91 23.91
CA ILE A 47 30.57 -23.60 24.57
C ILE A 47 30.56 -22.21 25.19
N GLU A 48 30.15 -21.21 24.43
CA GLU A 48 30.16 -19.77 24.83
C GLU A 48 28.86 -19.05 24.52
N PRO A 49 27.69 -19.59 24.92
CA PRO A 49 26.39 -19.02 24.56
C PRO A 49 26.20 -17.57 25.03
N ASN A 50 26.80 -17.20 26.15
CA ASN A 50 26.75 -15.87 26.75
C ASN A 50 27.51 -14.81 25.92
N ALA A 51 28.44 -15.22 25.06
CA ALA A 51 29.14 -14.31 24.15
C ALA A 51 28.30 -13.90 22.94
N GLY A 52 27.26 -14.69 22.60
CA GLY A 52 26.38 -14.43 21.48
C GLY A 52 25.30 -13.37 21.73
N ARG A 53 24.70 -12.88 20.63
CA ARG A 53 23.48 -12.05 20.62
C ARG A 53 22.58 -12.58 19.51
N ASN A 54 21.44 -13.12 19.90
CA ASN A 54 20.59 -13.95 19.04
C ASN A 54 19.60 -13.09 18.22
N ALA A 55 19.90 -12.88 16.94
CA ALA A 55 19.02 -12.12 16.04
C ALA A 55 17.73 -12.87 15.70
N LEU A 56 17.75 -14.20 15.62
CA LEU A 56 16.54 -15.00 15.37
C LEU A 56 15.54 -14.86 16.53
N ALA A 57 16.02 -14.98 17.77
CA ALA A 57 15.16 -14.80 18.94
C ALA A 57 14.56 -13.37 18.98
N ALA A 58 15.36 -12.35 18.69
CA ALA A 58 14.87 -10.98 18.58
C ALA A 58 13.75 -10.86 17.53
N ALA A 59 13.97 -11.41 16.33
CA ALA A 59 12.97 -11.36 15.25
C ALA A 59 11.67 -12.08 15.63
N CYS A 60 11.73 -13.25 16.27
CA CYS A 60 10.54 -13.99 16.72
C CYS A 60 9.73 -13.18 17.75
N HIS A 61 10.41 -12.58 18.74
CA HIS A 61 9.75 -11.72 19.71
C HIS A 61 9.18 -10.45 19.07
N CYS A 62 9.87 -9.87 18.10
CA CYS A 62 9.39 -8.73 17.34
C CYS A 62 8.08 -9.06 16.62
N VAL A 63 7.99 -10.18 15.90
CA VAL A 63 6.76 -10.64 15.24
C VAL A 63 5.59 -10.72 16.22
N THR A 64 5.80 -11.32 17.38
CA THR A 64 4.75 -11.49 18.39
C THR A 64 4.23 -10.12 18.88
N GLN A 65 5.13 -9.18 19.14
CA GLN A 65 4.75 -7.85 19.60
C GLN A 65 4.09 -7.02 18.50
N LEU A 66 4.59 -7.09 17.26
CA LEU A 66 4.00 -6.40 16.10
C LEU A 66 2.55 -6.84 15.85
N LEU A 67 2.28 -8.14 15.93
CA LEU A 67 0.91 -8.67 15.80
C LEU A 67 0.01 -8.26 16.97
N GLY A 68 0.59 -7.86 18.11
CA GLY A 68 -0.07 -7.36 19.31
C GLY A 68 -0.32 -5.85 19.30
N ILE A 69 0.06 -5.08 18.27
CA ILE A 69 -0.24 -3.64 18.18
C ILE A 69 -1.76 -3.44 18.34
N PRO A 70 -2.21 -2.58 19.25
CA PRO A 70 -3.64 -2.35 19.48
C PRO A 70 -4.30 -1.75 18.24
N ARG A 71 -5.56 -2.13 18.02
CA ARG A 71 -6.35 -1.54 16.94
C ARG A 71 -6.74 -0.11 17.30
N HIS A 72 -6.75 0.79 16.30
CA HIS A 72 -7.11 2.18 16.53
C HIS A 72 -8.63 2.34 16.66
N GLY A 73 -9.08 3.13 17.66
CA GLY A 73 -10.52 3.28 17.93
C GLY A 73 -11.27 4.17 16.93
N ALA A 74 -10.55 5.01 16.17
CA ALA A 74 -11.15 5.94 15.21
C ALA A 74 -11.25 5.39 13.78
N GLY A 75 -10.71 4.19 13.50
CA GLY A 75 -10.78 3.63 12.16
C GLY A 75 -10.03 2.31 12.01
N MET A 76 -10.09 1.76 10.81
CA MET A 76 -9.53 0.46 10.48
C MET A 76 -8.00 0.46 10.52
N THR A 77 -7.44 -0.60 11.09
CA THR A 77 -5.99 -0.87 11.08
C THR A 77 -5.70 -2.30 10.68
N ARG A 78 -4.55 -2.53 10.05
CA ARG A 78 -4.02 -3.86 9.77
C ARG A 78 -2.52 -3.87 10.07
N VAL A 79 -2.03 -5.04 10.44
CA VAL A 79 -0.61 -5.38 10.53
C VAL A 79 -0.42 -6.80 10.04
N ASN A 80 0.58 -7.01 9.20
CA ASN A 80 0.92 -8.33 8.70
C ASN A 80 2.44 -8.48 8.59
N VAL A 81 2.98 -9.54 9.18
CA VAL A 81 4.35 -9.97 8.94
C VAL A 81 4.29 -11.15 7.98
N GLY A 82 4.60 -10.87 6.70
CA GLY A 82 4.45 -11.83 5.60
C GLY A 82 5.61 -12.80 5.47
N LYS A 83 6.82 -12.42 5.96
CA LYS A 83 8.01 -13.25 5.85
C LYS A 83 8.97 -13.01 7.01
N ILE A 84 9.57 -14.12 7.50
CA ILE A 84 10.73 -14.11 8.40
C ILE A 84 11.81 -15.01 7.82
N THR A 85 13.05 -14.54 7.82
CA THR A 85 14.23 -15.34 7.44
C THR A 85 15.30 -15.13 8.49
N ALA A 86 15.83 -16.21 9.11
CA ALA A 86 16.80 -16.10 10.17
C ALA A 86 17.60 -17.39 10.36
N GLY A 87 18.84 -17.26 10.84
CA GLY A 87 19.69 -18.35 11.31
C GLY A 87 20.54 -18.99 10.22
N GLU A 88 21.67 -19.56 10.66
CA GLU A 88 22.69 -20.16 9.80
C GLU A 88 22.90 -21.68 10.08
N GLY A 89 22.75 -22.11 11.33
CA GLY A 89 23.00 -23.48 11.70
C GLY A 89 22.58 -23.79 13.13
N ARG A 90 22.49 -25.10 13.47
CA ARG A 90 21.92 -25.57 14.75
C ARG A 90 22.78 -25.29 15.96
N ASN A 91 24.10 -25.14 15.82
CA ASN A 91 25.07 -24.99 16.91
C ASN A 91 25.73 -23.60 16.94
N VAL A 92 25.22 -22.64 16.18
CA VAL A 92 25.69 -21.23 16.12
C VAL A 92 24.58 -20.33 16.58
N ILE A 93 24.87 -19.37 17.46
CA ILE A 93 23.93 -18.30 17.80
C ILE A 93 23.67 -17.47 16.53
N PRO A 94 22.41 -17.37 16.07
CA PRO A 94 22.05 -16.68 14.82
C PRO A 94 22.45 -15.20 14.81
N VAL A 95 23.13 -14.79 13.74
CA VAL A 95 23.63 -13.42 13.58
C VAL A 95 22.65 -12.56 12.83
N ASN A 96 21.96 -13.12 11.83
CA ASN A 96 21.12 -12.37 10.93
C ASN A 96 19.67 -12.83 11.02
N ALA A 97 18.75 -11.83 11.00
CA ALA A 97 17.34 -12.09 10.81
C ALA A 97 16.73 -10.93 10.01
N LYS A 98 15.73 -11.25 9.16
CA LYS A 98 14.98 -10.28 8.37
C LYS A 98 13.50 -10.56 8.46
N LEU A 99 12.70 -9.49 8.61
CA LEU A 99 11.25 -9.49 8.51
C LEU A 99 10.83 -8.68 7.29
N VAL A 100 9.78 -9.12 6.61
CA VAL A 100 9.08 -8.36 5.57
C VAL A 100 7.64 -8.19 6.04
N MET A 101 7.19 -6.95 6.17
CA MET A 101 5.89 -6.64 6.77
C MET A 101 5.24 -5.39 6.19
N GLU A 102 3.97 -5.22 6.50
CA GLU A 102 3.23 -3.99 6.26
C GLU A 102 2.32 -3.64 7.43
N VAL A 103 2.05 -2.36 7.56
CA VAL A 103 0.97 -1.83 8.38
C VAL A 103 0.03 -1.01 7.51
N ARG A 104 -1.25 -0.94 7.89
CA ARG A 104 -2.26 -0.14 7.20
C ARG A 104 -3.12 0.61 8.19
N GLY A 105 -3.52 1.82 7.80
CA GLY A 105 -4.50 2.65 8.48
C GLY A 105 -5.55 3.18 7.52
N GLU A 106 -6.75 3.44 8.02
CA GLU A 106 -7.84 4.02 7.22
C GLU A 106 -7.51 5.44 6.75
N THR A 107 -6.78 6.20 7.57
CA THR A 107 -6.30 7.55 7.27
C THR A 107 -4.80 7.65 7.48
N GLY A 108 -4.18 8.73 6.97
CA GLY A 108 -2.76 9.01 7.18
C GLY A 108 -2.37 9.07 8.66
N GLU A 109 -3.22 9.66 9.52
CA GLU A 109 -2.98 9.74 10.96
C GLU A 109 -2.99 8.35 11.63
N ILE A 110 -3.99 7.52 11.29
CA ILE A 110 -4.10 6.15 11.80
C ILE A 110 -2.93 5.29 11.31
N ASN A 111 -2.52 5.46 10.05
CA ASN A 111 -1.35 4.75 9.53
C ASN A 111 -0.05 5.19 10.20
N GLN A 112 0.10 6.48 10.50
CA GLN A 112 1.26 7.00 11.24
C GLN A 112 1.31 6.43 12.66
N PHE A 113 0.17 6.27 13.35
CA PHE A 113 0.11 5.56 14.62
C PHE A 113 0.66 4.14 14.48
N MET A 114 0.20 3.35 13.50
CA MET A 114 0.66 1.99 13.27
C MET A 114 2.16 1.94 12.94
N ALA A 115 2.65 2.90 12.16
CA ALA A 115 4.07 3.04 11.81
C ALA A 115 4.93 3.33 13.06
N SER A 116 4.51 4.27 13.88
CA SER A 116 5.23 4.65 15.10
C SER A 116 5.30 3.50 16.12
N GLU A 117 4.19 2.77 16.31
CA GLU A 117 4.18 1.57 17.16
C GLU A 117 5.11 0.49 16.62
N THR A 118 5.18 0.32 15.29
CA THR A 118 6.11 -0.62 14.67
C THR A 118 7.56 -0.25 14.97
N GLU A 119 7.94 1.00 14.79
CA GLU A 119 9.30 1.49 15.04
C GLU A 119 9.70 1.36 16.52
N ASN A 120 8.80 1.72 17.44
CA ASN A 120 8.97 1.58 18.89
C ASN A 120 9.20 0.13 19.32
N ILE A 121 8.42 -0.81 18.76
CA ILE A 121 8.56 -2.24 19.06
C ILE A 121 9.90 -2.77 18.56
N VAL A 122 10.30 -2.42 17.35
CA VAL A 122 11.59 -2.86 16.78
C VAL A 122 12.76 -2.37 17.63
N GLU A 123 12.74 -1.09 18.02
CA GLU A 123 13.77 -0.52 18.90
C GLU A 123 13.79 -1.21 20.27
N GLY A 124 12.62 -1.39 20.90
CA GLY A 124 12.48 -2.03 22.18
C GLY A 124 12.99 -3.46 22.20
N VAL A 125 12.67 -4.24 21.17
CA VAL A 125 13.15 -5.62 21.00
C VAL A 125 14.66 -5.64 20.76
N ALA A 126 15.18 -4.79 19.89
CA ALA A 126 16.61 -4.72 19.62
C ALA A 126 17.42 -4.44 20.89
N LYS A 127 16.95 -3.53 21.73
CA LYS A 127 17.49 -3.25 23.07
C LYS A 127 17.47 -4.46 23.98
N SER A 128 16.31 -5.14 24.07
CA SER A 128 16.11 -6.31 24.96
C SER A 128 17.05 -7.46 24.62
N PHE A 129 17.35 -7.69 23.35
CA PHE A 129 18.24 -8.75 22.89
C PHE A 129 19.69 -8.27 22.64
N SER A 130 19.97 -6.99 22.85
CA SER A 130 21.29 -6.38 22.59
C SER A 130 21.78 -6.66 21.16
N VAL A 131 20.89 -6.52 20.18
CA VAL A 131 21.18 -6.64 18.75
C VAL A 131 21.08 -5.27 18.08
N GLN A 132 21.73 -5.11 16.93
CA GLN A 132 21.53 -3.95 16.05
C GLN A 132 20.26 -4.18 15.20
N TYR A 133 19.62 -3.10 14.78
CA TYR A 133 18.51 -3.17 13.85
C TYR A 133 18.63 -2.12 12.75
N HIS A 134 17.96 -2.37 11.65
CA HIS A 134 17.76 -1.42 10.56
C HIS A 134 16.35 -1.58 10.03
N ILE A 135 15.66 -0.46 9.84
CA ILE A 135 14.32 -0.38 9.26
C ILE A 135 14.44 0.33 7.92
N GLU A 136 13.96 -0.31 6.87
CA GLU A 136 13.87 0.26 5.53
C GLU A 136 12.41 0.32 5.09
N LYS A 137 11.93 1.51 4.70
CA LYS A 137 10.61 1.67 4.08
C LYS A 137 10.69 1.28 2.63
N MET A 138 9.92 0.26 2.24
CA MET A 138 9.91 -0.32 0.89
C MET A 138 8.78 0.23 0.01
N GLY A 139 7.83 0.94 0.59
CA GLY A 139 6.74 1.56 -0.14
C GLY A 139 5.68 2.10 0.81
N GLU A 140 4.94 3.07 0.30
CA GLU A 140 3.85 3.72 1.00
C GLU A 140 2.66 3.92 0.06
N ALA A 141 1.47 4.08 0.62
CA ALA A 141 0.29 4.62 -0.02
C ALA A 141 -0.45 5.48 1.01
N VAL A 142 -1.14 6.48 0.53
CA VAL A 142 -1.87 7.42 1.38
C VAL A 142 -3.36 7.42 1.01
N ASP A 143 -4.19 8.02 1.83
CA ASP A 143 -5.58 8.29 1.50
C ASP A 143 -5.69 9.28 0.33
N LEU A 144 -6.74 9.16 -0.46
CA LEU A 144 -7.02 10.06 -1.57
C LEU A 144 -8.47 10.52 -1.51
N PHE A 145 -8.66 11.81 -1.69
CA PHE A 145 -9.95 12.43 -1.95
C PHE A 145 -9.90 13.04 -3.35
N ASN A 146 -10.76 12.56 -4.24
CA ASN A 146 -10.86 13.08 -5.59
C ASN A 146 -11.40 14.50 -5.59
N ASP A 147 -10.80 15.39 -6.39
CA ASP A 147 -11.29 16.75 -6.57
C ASP A 147 -12.60 16.74 -7.36
N LYS A 148 -13.64 17.32 -6.77
CA LYS A 148 -15.00 17.29 -7.31
C LYS A 148 -15.09 17.80 -8.76
N GLU A 149 -14.35 18.83 -9.11
CA GLU A 149 -14.35 19.37 -10.47
C GLU A 149 -13.88 18.34 -11.51
N LEU A 150 -12.86 17.55 -11.17
CA LEU A 150 -12.39 16.48 -12.05
C LEU A 150 -13.37 15.29 -12.09
N VAL A 151 -14.04 14.99 -10.97
CA VAL A 151 -15.09 13.96 -10.93
C VAL A 151 -16.27 14.38 -11.81
N ASP A 152 -16.77 15.61 -11.67
CA ASP A 152 -17.88 16.14 -12.50
C ASP A 152 -17.52 16.08 -14.00
N MET A 153 -16.27 16.41 -14.34
CA MET A 153 -15.78 16.33 -15.72
C MET A 153 -15.68 14.88 -16.21
N LEU A 154 -15.20 13.96 -15.37
CA LEU A 154 -15.16 12.50 -15.66
C LEU A 154 -16.57 11.97 -15.90
N ASP A 155 -17.54 12.36 -15.08
CA ASP A 155 -18.93 11.93 -15.22
C ASP A 155 -19.51 12.34 -16.58
N ASP A 156 -19.29 13.60 -16.97
CA ASP A 156 -19.77 14.09 -18.26
C ASP A 156 -19.04 13.42 -19.44
N VAL A 157 -17.74 13.19 -19.33
CA VAL A 157 -16.97 12.45 -20.34
C VAL A 157 -17.47 11.00 -20.44
N CYS A 158 -17.64 10.32 -19.34
CA CYS A 158 -18.09 8.94 -19.32
C CYS A 158 -19.50 8.78 -19.91
N ALA A 159 -20.40 9.74 -19.63
CA ALA A 159 -21.76 9.73 -20.18
C ALA A 159 -21.81 9.82 -21.72
N HIS A 160 -20.74 10.32 -22.35
CA HIS A 160 -20.64 10.49 -23.80
C HIS A 160 -19.58 9.58 -24.47
N THR A 161 -18.94 8.71 -23.70
CA THR A 161 -17.92 7.80 -24.23
C THR A 161 -18.58 6.50 -24.69
N GLU A 162 -18.34 6.11 -25.94
CA GLU A 162 -18.81 4.83 -26.51
C GLU A 162 -18.25 3.66 -25.70
N GLY A 163 -19.09 2.67 -25.41
CA GLY A 163 -18.75 1.51 -24.62
C GLY A 163 -18.97 1.69 -23.11
N VAL A 164 -19.15 2.92 -22.61
CA VAL A 164 -19.58 3.13 -21.22
C VAL A 164 -21.10 2.94 -21.12
N ASN A 165 -21.50 2.00 -20.28
CA ASN A 165 -22.92 1.68 -20.06
C ASN A 165 -23.41 2.10 -18.67
N LYS A 166 -22.50 2.34 -17.72
CA LYS A 166 -22.85 2.73 -16.34
C LYS A 166 -21.72 3.48 -15.66
N VAL A 167 -22.07 4.58 -15.00
CA VAL A 167 -21.19 5.32 -14.09
C VAL A 167 -21.59 5.04 -12.65
N LEU A 168 -20.61 4.79 -11.80
CA LEU A 168 -20.75 4.45 -10.38
C LEU A 168 -19.99 5.48 -9.54
N HIS A 169 -20.54 5.78 -8.35
CA HIS A 169 -19.96 6.75 -7.41
C HIS A 169 -19.78 6.12 -6.03
N GLU A 170 -18.83 6.66 -5.27
CA GLU A 170 -18.60 6.33 -3.86
C GLU A 170 -18.45 4.82 -3.57
N VAL A 171 -17.89 4.09 -4.53
CA VAL A 171 -17.58 2.68 -4.33
C VAL A 171 -16.33 2.56 -3.49
N ASN A 172 -16.40 1.77 -2.42
CA ASN A 172 -15.27 1.57 -1.52
C ASN A 172 -14.16 0.77 -2.23
N PHE A 173 -13.00 1.40 -2.42
CA PHE A 173 -11.82 0.77 -3.01
C PHE A 173 -11.26 -0.34 -2.11
N GLY A 174 -11.25 -0.13 -0.79
CA GLY A 174 -10.88 -1.13 0.20
C GLY A 174 -9.42 -1.62 0.14
N GLY A 175 -8.61 -1.00 -0.69
CA GLY A 175 -7.21 -1.31 -0.94
C GLY A 175 -6.30 -0.10 -0.80
N SER A 176 -5.01 -0.33 -1.03
CA SER A 176 -4.00 0.73 -1.09
C SER A 176 -3.51 0.87 -2.52
N GLU A 177 -3.23 2.09 -2.94
CA GLU A 177 -2.83 2.45 -4.29
C GLU A 177 -1.67 3.44 -4.23
N ASP A 178 -0.55 3.16 -4.87
CA ASP A 178 0.65 4.02 -4.80
C ASP A 178 0.51 5.32 -5.62
N ALA A 179 -0.34 5.33 -6.65
CA ALA A 179 -0.68 6.55 -7.38
C ALA A 179 -1.26 7.64 -6.47
N THR A 180 -1.82 7.28 -5.31
CA THR A 180 -2.33 8.24 -4.33
C THR A 180 -1.24 9.18 -3.80
N ILE A 181 0.02 8.74 -3.72
CA ILE A 181 1.15 9.58 -3.32
C ILE A 181 1.36 10.71 -4.31
N LEU A 182 1.33 10.41 -5.61
CA LEU A 182 1.46 11.42 -6.67
C LEU A 182 0.27 12.37 -6.69
N ALA A 183 -0.95 11.83 -6.58
CA ALA A 183 -2.17 12.61 -6.49
C ALA A 183 -2.13 13.60 -5.33
N ARG A 184 -1.83 13.13 -4.12
CA ARG A 184 -1.73 13.98 -2.92
C ARG A 184 -0.62 15.02 -3.03
N ARG A 185 0.49 14.67 -3.70
CA ARG A 185 1.58 15.62 -3.93
C ARG A 185 1.15 16.75 -4.86
N VAL A 186 0.44 16.45 -5.94
CA VAL A 186 -0.11 17.46 -6.84
C VAL A 186 -1.10 18.36 -6.09
N GLN A 187 -2.03 17.79 -5.32
CA GLN A 187 -2.97 18.54 -4.50
C GLN A 187 -2.28 19.45 -3.48
N ALA A 188 -1.22 18.96 -2.83
CA ALA A 188 -0.44 19.75 -1.86
C ALA A 188 0.27 20.97 -2.49
N HIS A 189 0.51 20.97 -3.80
CA HIS A 189 1.10 22.08 -4.55
C HIS A 189 0.05 22.94 -5.28
N GLY A 190 -1.24 22.75 -4.98
CA GLY A 190 -2.34 23.56 -5.51
C GLY A 190 -2.96 23.04 -6.80
N GLY A 191 -2.47 21.94 -7.35
CA GLY A 191 -3.10 21.23 -8.46
C GLY A 191 -4.29 20.39 -8.00
N LYS A 192 -4.95 19.71 -8.93
CA LYS A 192 -6.12 18.87 -8.69
C LYS A 192 -5.83 17.43 -9.09
N ALA A 193 -6.43 16.47 -8.39
CA ALA A 193 -6.25 15.06 -8.66
C ALA A 193 -7.58 14.30 -8.68
N ALA A 194 -7.69 13.33 -9.58
CA ALA A 194 -8.74 12.33 -9.55
C ALA A 194 -8.19 10.96 -9.93
N TYR A 195 -8.79 9.96 -9.31
CA TYR A 195 -8.56 8.55 -9.58
C TYR A 195 -9.89 7.90 -9.90
N PHE A 196 -9.93 7.09 -10.94
CA PHE A 196 -11.14 6.36 -11.33
C PHE A 196 -10.84 4.88 -11.54
N VAL A 197 -11.89 4.07 -11.59
CA VAL A 197 -11.75 2.64 -11.91
C VAL A 197 -12.41 2.37 -13.25
N LEU A 198 -11.63 1.80 -14.16
CA LEU A 198 -12.07 1.27 -15.43
C LEU A 198 -12.53 -0.17 -15.22
N GLY A 199 -13.83 -0.40 -15.32
CA GLY A 199 -14.39 -1.73 -15.20
C GLY A 199 -13.95 -2.65 -16.33
N SER A 200 -13.69 -3.89 -15.99
CA SER A 200 -13.39 -4.96 -16.95
C SER A 200 -13.78 -6.31 -16.36
N ASP A 201 -14.43 -7.13 -17.17
CA ASP A 201 -14.62 -8.52 -16.81
C ASP A 201 -13.24 -9.21 -16.81
N ARG A 202 -13.06 -10.12 -15.87
CA ARG A 202 -11.76 -10.75 -15.65
C ARG A 202 -11.89 -12.25 -15.38
N THR A 203 -10.83 -12.97 -15.71
CA THR A 203 -10.60 -14.32 -15.23
C THR A 203 -9.66 -14.29 -14.02
N GLY A 204 -9.70 -15.32 -13.19
CA GLY A 204 -8.84 -15.42 -12.03
C GLY A 204 -9.03 -14.32 -10.96
N GLY A 205 -8.22 -14.39 -9.95
CA GLY A 205 -8.10 -13.38 -8.89
C GLY A 205 -6.97 -12.39 -9.15
N HIS A 206 -7.01 -11.21 -8.52
CA HIS A 206 -5.84 -10.32 -8.53
C HIS A 206 -4.60 -11.05 -8.01
N HIS A 207 -3.46 -10.87 -8.68
CA HIS A 207 -2.17 -11.51 -8.37
C HIS A 207 -2.13 -13.04 -8.54
N THR A 208 -3.08 -13.64 -9.26
CA THR A 208 -3.01 -15.06 -9.67
C THR A 208 -2.41 -15.18 -11.07
N SER A 209 -1.86 -16.37 -11.41
CA SER A 209 -1.20 -16.60 -12.70
C SER A 209 -2.17 -16.69 -13.88
N ASP A 210 -3.45 -16.84 -13.62
CA ASP A 210 -4.56 -16.91 -14.57
C ASP A 210 -5.36 -15.61 -14.67
N PHE A 211 -4.85 -14.52 -14.07
CA PHE A 211 -5.48 -13.19 -14.17
C PHE A 211 -5.40 -12.69 -15.62
N ASP A 212 -6.55 -12.33 -16.16
CA ASP A 212 -6.68 -11.72 -17.48
C ASP A 212 -7.89 -10.78 -17.49
N ILE A 213 -7.96 -9.86 -18.43
CA ILE A 213 -8.99 -8.82 -18.54
C ILE A 213 -9.68 -8.84 -19.91
N ASP A 214 -10.86 -8.26 -19.99
CA ASP A 214 -11.46 -7.90 -21.29
C ASP A 214 -10.72 -6.69 -21.87
N GLU A 215 -9.87 -6.93 -22.88
CA GLU A 215 -9.03 -5.91 -23.50
C GLU A 215 -9.84 -4.80 -24.19
N ASN A 216 -11.11 -5.02 -24.57
CA ASN A 216 -11.97 -3.96 -25.11
C ASN A 216 -12.16 -2.80 -24.11
N SER A 217 -12.00 -3.07 -22.82
CA SER A 217 -12.03 -2.03 -21.78
C SER A 217 -10.89 -1.02 -21.93
N LEU A 218 -9.76 -1.39 -22.54
CA LEU A 218 -8.62 -0.48 -22.76
C LEU A 218 -8.98 0.65 -23.73
N ASP A 219 -9.73 0.35 -24.79
CA ASP A 219 -10.19 1.36 -25.75
C ASP A 219 -11.10 2.41 -25.08
N ILE A 220 -11.97 1.95 -24.16
CA ILE A 220 -12.80 2.85 -23.37
C ILE A 220 -11.91 3.77 -22.50
N GLY A 221 -10.90 3.22 -21.84
CA GLY A 221 -9.94 3.98 -21.05
C GLY A 221 -9.20 5.03 -21.85
N VAL A 222 -8.67 4.66 -23.02
CA VAL A 222 -7.98 5.58 -23.95
C VAL A 222 -8.90 6.72 -24.37
N ASN A 223 -10.17 6.42 -24.69
CA ASN A 223 -11.15 7.44 -25.08
C ASN A 223 -11.46 8.40 -23.94
N ILE A 224 -11.63 7.90 -22.70
CA ILE A 224 -11.85 8.75 -21.51
C ILE A 224 -10.65 9.67 -21.30
N TYR A 225 -9.42 9.14 -21.26
CA TYR A 225 -8.22 9.96 -21.08
C TYR A 225 -8.05 11.01 -22.18
N SER A 226 -8.28 10.64 -23.44
CA SER A 226 -8.17 11.58 -24.59
C SER A 226 -9.16 12.74 -24.49
N GLN A 227 -10.41 12.45 -24.08
CA GLN A 227 -11.43 13.49 -23.90
C GLN A 227 -11.12 14.37 -22.67
N MET A 228 -10.68 13.78 -21.56
CA MET A 228 -10.25 14.53 -20.37
C MET A 228 -9.12 15.50 -20.72
N LEU A 229 -8.04 15.00 -21.36
CA LEU A 229 -6.93 15.87 -21.80
C LEU A 229 -7.39 17.01 -22.69
N THR A 230 -8.27 16.74 -23.66
CA THR A 230 -8.80 17.78 -24.57
C THR A 230 -9.56 18.88 -23.82
N ARG A 231 -10.22 18.54 -22.71
CA ARG A 231 -10.96 19.51 -21.88
C ARG A 231 -10.06 20.29 -20.94
N LEU A 232 -9.07 19.64 -20.34
CA LEU A 232 -8.12 20.24 -19.38
C LEU A 232 -7.11 21.19 -20.06
N MET A 233 -6.85 21.00 -21.34
CA MET A 233 -5.92 21.84 -22.12
C MET A 233 -6.58 23.08 -22.75
N LYS A 234 -7.87 23.34 -22.49
CA LYS A 234 -8.58 24.54 -22.93
C LYS A 234 -8.53 25.64 -21.90
#